data_424e9965c7147653262afbe2c293ad6f
#
_entry.id   424e9965c7147653262afbe2c293ad6f
#
_cell.length_a   1.000
_cell.length_b   1.000
_cell.length_c   1.000
_cell.angle_alpha   90.00
_cell.angle_beta   90.00
_cell.angle_gamma   90.00
#
_symmetry.space_group_name_H-M   'P 1'
#
loop_
_entity.id
_entity.type
_entity.pdbx_description
1 polymer ?
#
loop_
_entity_poly.entity_id
_entity_poly.type
_entity_poly.pdbx_seq_one_letter_code
_entity_poly.pdbx_strand_id
1 'polypeptide(L)'
;MTPHGRDDVLRGLAGDQADWTAYAAALPLDAFFRAPAPGRWAPAGHLRHLTLTHRRVTQGLGMPRPALRVMFGAPSTHRPYPEVVAAYRAALAAGGTAPDRYVPAPDTDPTEATRTAVLDGYARGAEALRAALARWPDAALDTHALPHDLLGRLSVRELAYFTLYHDLHHLRVVQAAL
;
A
#
# COMPACT_ATOMS: atom_id res chain seq x y z
N MET A 1 13.13 10.62 1.79
CA MET A 1 12.56 12.01 1.76
C MET A 1 11.27 11.99 2.56
N THR A 2 11.04 12.98 3.44
CA THR A 2 9.77 13.09 4.18
C THR A 2 8.77 13.85 3.30
N PRO A 3 7.63 13.27 2.92
CA PRO A 3 6.65 13.96 2.10
C PRO A 3 5.93 15.04 2.91
N HIS A 4 5.73 16.21 2.32
CA HIS A 4 5.03 17.35 2.93
C HIS A 4 3.66 17.60 2.30
N GLY A 5 3.39 17.10 1.11
CA GLY A 5 2.13 17.30 0.42
C GLY A 5 1.79 16.15 -0.55
N ARG A 6 0.66 16.30 -1.21
CA ARG A 6 0.15 15.30 -2.17
C ARG A 6 1.18 14.95 -3.25
N ASP A 7 1.83 15.96 -3.82
CA ASP A 7 2.75 15.76 -4.95
C ASP A 7 4.03 15.02 -4.53
N ASP A 8 4.47 15.20 -3.28
CA ASP A 8 5.57 14.41 -2.72
C ASP A 8 5.18 12.94 -2.58
N VAL A 9 3.96 12.68 -2.11
CA VAL A 9 3.44 11.30 -2.02
C VAL A 9 3.33 10.67 -3.40
N LEU A 10 2.80 11.40 -4.40
CA LEU A 10 2.69 10.90 -5.77
C LEU A 10 4.06 10.53 -6.36
N ARG A 11 5.09 11.36 -6.13
CA ARG A 11 6.48 11.07 -6.54
C ARG A 11 7.04 9.86 -5.80
N GLY A 12 6.81 9.77 -4.48
CA GLY A 12 7.27 8.64 -3.67
C GLY A 12 6.64 7.32 -4.13
N LEU A 13 5.32 7.28 -4.34
CA LEU A 13 4.62 6.09 -4.85
C LEU A 13 5.11 5.67 -6.25
N ALA A 14 5.49 6.63 -7.11
CA ALA A 14 6.09 6.32 -8.40
C ALA A 14 7.49 5.71 -8.26
N GLY A 15 8.28 6.21 -7.31
CA GLY A 15 9.58 5.66 -6.96
C GLY A 15 9.48 4.24 -6.40
N ASP A 16 8.61 4.03 -5.41
CA ASP A 16 8.40 2.70 -4.80
C ASP A 16 7.93 1.67 -5.84
N GLN A 17 7.05 2.08 -6.78
CA GLN A 17 6.64 1.21 -7.90
C GLN A 17 7.83 0.83 -8.78
N ALA A 18 8.70 1.77 -9.12
CA ALA A 18 9.88 1.51 -9.94
C ALA A 18 10.86 0.58 -9.21
N ASP A 19 11.12 0.83 -7.93
CA ASP A 19 12.01 0.03 -7.09
C ASP A 19 11.50 -1.40 -6.92
N TRP A 20 10.20 -1.58 -6.65
CA TRP A 20 9.56 -2.89 -6.58
C TRP A 20 9.67 -3.65 -7.91
N THR A 21 9.36 -2.98 -9.03
CA THR A 21 9.40 -3.60 -10.35
C THR A 21 10.82 -4.04 -10.70
N ALA A 22 11.81 -3.18 -10.49
CA ALA A 22 13.21 -3.49 -10.76
C ALA A 22 13.72 -4.63 -9.88
N TYR A 23 13.44 -4.58 -8.56
CA TYR A 23 13.84 -5.61 -7.62
C TYR A 23 13.21 -6.98 -7.96
N ALA A 24 11.89 -7.01 -8.15
CA ALA A 24 11.16 -8.26 -8.40
C ALA A 24 11.49 -8.86 -9.78
N ALA A 25 11.77 -8.03 -10.79
CA ALA A 25 12.20 -8.50 -12.11
C ALA A 25 13.60 -9.13 -12.10
N ALA A 26 14.47 -8.71 -11.19
CA ALA A 26 15.83 -9.24 -11.06
C ALA A 26 15.90 -10.57 -10.29
N LEU A 27 14.85 -10.96 -9.57
CA LEU A 27 14.83 -12.21 -8.82
C LEU A 27 14.78 -13.43 -9.76
N PRO A 28 15.46 -14.54 -9.43
CA PRO A 28 15.21 -15.84 -10.05
C PRO A 28 13.72 -16.23 -9.86
N LEU A 29 13.16 -16.95 -10.83
CA LEU A 29 11.74 -17.31 -10.82
C LEU A 29 11.33 -18.06 -9.56
N ASP A 30 12.15 -19.01 -9.13
CA ASP A 30 11.92 -19.79 -7.91
C ASP A 30 11.96 -18.91 -6.65
N ALA A 31 12.88 -17.94 -6.57
CA ALA A 31 12.97 -17.00 -5.45
C ALA A 31 11.77 -16.05 -5.42
N PHE A 32 11.23 -15.65 -6.58
CA PHE A 32 10.06 -14.80 -6.66
C PHE A 32 8.81 -15.44 -6.06
N PHE A 33 8.66 -16.80 -6.18
CA PHE A 33 7.50 -17.53 -5.68
C PHE A 33 7.75 -18.31 -4.38
N ARG A 34 8.99 -18.37 -3.89
CA ARG A 34 9.33 -19.13 -2.67
C ARG A 34 9.22 -18.24 -1.44
N ALA A 35 8.39 -18.69 -0.48
CA ALA A 35 8.33 -18.09 0.84
C ALA A 35 9.66 -18.33 1.60
N PRO A 36 10.23 -17.31 2.27
CA PRO A 36 11.50 -17.45 2.98
C PRO A 36 11.41 -18.33 4.23
N ALA A 37 10.22 -18.50 4.80
CA ALA A 37 9.94 -19.35 5.94
C ALA A 37 8.44 -19.71 6.02
N PRO A 38 8.05 -20.75 6.79
CA PRO A 38 6.63 -21.04 7.05
C PRO A 38 5.89 -19.82 7.61
N GLY A 39 4.71 -19.54 7.08
CA GLY A 39 3.88 -18.40 7.49
C GLY A 39 4.35 -17.04 6.98
N ARG A 40 5.39 -16.99 6.16
CA ARG A 40 5.85 -15.76 5.48
C ARG A 40 5.41 -15.75 4.03
N TRP A 41 5.20 -14.58 3.47
CA TRP A 41 4.86 -14.45 2.06
C TRP A 41 6.12 -14.45 1.19
N ALA A 42 6.00 -15.06 0.02
CA ALA A 42 6.95 -14.89 -1.08
C ALA A 42 6.89 -13.44 -1.63
N PRO A 43 7.90 -12.97 -2.38
CA PRO A 43 7.84 -11.69 -3.09
C PRO A 43 6.55 -11.50 -3.92
N ALA A 44 6.12 -12.52 -4.65
CA ALA A 44 4.84 -12.54 -5.37
C ALA A 44 3.64 -12.27 -4.44
N GLY A 45 3.62 -12.88 -3.26
CA GLY A 45 2.57 -12.67 -2.25
C GLY A 45 2.53 -11.23 -1.76
N HIS A 46 3.68 -10.60 -1.49
CA HIS A 46 3.75 -9.19 -1.11
C HIS A 46 3.17 -8.28 -2.20
N LEU A 47 3.51 -8.50 -3.47
CA LEU A 47 2.99 -7.71 -4.60
C LEU A 47 1.47 -7.90 -4.80
N ARG A 48 0.95 -9.13 -4.60
CA ARG A 48 -0.49 -9.38 -4.63
C ARG A 48 -1.21 -8.67 -3.48
N HIS A 49 -0.64 -8.70 -2.27
CA HIS A 49 -1.16 -7.96 -1.12
C HIS A 49 -1.22 -6.45 -1.41
N LEU A 50 -0.14 -5.86 -1.91
CA LEU A 50 -0.11 -4.44 -2.28
C LEU A 50 -1.13 -4.11 -3.38
N THR A 51 -1.33 -5.00 -4.36
CA THR A 51 -2.38 -4.84 -5.38
C THR A 51 -3.78 -4.76 -4.76
N LEU A 52 -4.09 -5.63 -3.77
CA LEU A 52 -5.38 -5.62 -3.06
C LEU A 52 -5.56 -4.33 -2.26
N THR A 53 -4.53 -3.89 -1.55
CA THR A 53 -4.59 -2.66 -0.74
C THR A 53 -4.70 -1.42 -1.61
N HIS A 54 -3.93 -1.31 -2.70
CA HIS A 54 -4.05 -0.22 -3.67
C HIS A 54 -5.46 -0.12 -4.26
N ARG A 55 -6.02 -1.27 -4.66
CA ARG A 55 -7.40 -1.31 -5.16
C ARG A 55 -8.39 -0.77 -4.12
N ARG A 56 -8.24 -1.16 -2.86
CA ARG A 56 -9.14 -0.72 -1.78
C ARG A 56 -9.02 0.77 -1.52
N VAL A 57 -7.80 1.31 -1.45
CA VAL A 57 -7.58 2.75 -1.28
C VAL A 57 -8.13 3.52 -2.48
N THR A 58 -7.88 3.04 -3.71
CA THR A 58 -8.42 3.64 -4.94
C THR A 58 -9.95 3.70 -4.93
N GLN A 59 -10.62 2.64 -4.49
CA GLN A 59 -12.08 2.63 -4.33
C GLN A 59 -12.56 3.68 -3.32
N GLY A 60 -11.89 3.77 -2.17
CA GLY A 60 -12.20 4.80 -1.17
C GLY A 60 -12.02 6.22 -1.70
N LEU A 61 -10.90 6.48 -2.38
CA LEU A 61 -10.62 7.78 -3.00
C LEU A 61 -11.59 8.13 -4.14
N GLY A 62 -12.21 7.16 -4.77
CA GLY A 62 -13.21 7.33 -5.83
C GLY A 62 -14.61 7.62 -5.32
N MET A 63 -14.87 7.50 -4.03
CA MET A 63 -16.19 7.79 -3.45
C MET A 63 -16.50 9.29 -3.52
N PRO A 64 -17.78 9.67 -3.71
CA PRO A 64 -18.19 11.07 -3.60
C PRO A 64 -17.82 11.65 -2.23
N ARG A 65 -17.16 12.80 -2.20
CA ARG A 65 -16.70 13.44 -0.94
C ARG A 65 -17.83 13.69 0.07
N PRO A 66 -19.05 14.13 -0.35
CA PRO A 66 -20.16 14.23 0.59
C PRO A 66 -20.52 12.90 1.25
N ALA A 67 -20.48 11.79 0.49
CA ALA A 67 -20.73 10.47 1.04
C ALA A 67 -19.68 10.06 2.08
N LEU A 68 -18.38 10.36 1.85
CA LEU A 68 -17.32 10.12 2.83
C LEU A 68 -17.58 10.87 4.14
N ARG A 69 -18.04 12.13 4.06
CA ARG A 69 -18.37 12.93 5.25
C ARG A 69 -19.54 12.35 6.04
N VAL A 70 -20.55 11.86 5.35
CA VAL A 70 -21.72 11.22 5.98
C VAL A 70 -21.33 9.89 6.61
N MET A 71 -20.57 9.06 5.91
CA MET A 71 -20.24 7.70 6.35
C MET A 71 -19.16 7.66 7.43
N PHE A 72 -18.14 8.52 7.32
CA PHE A 72 -16.94 8.44 8.16
C PHE A 72 -16.68 9.71 8.98
N GLY A 73 -17.44 10.77 8.77
CA GLY A 73 -17.28 12.04 9.49
C GLY A 73 -16.02 12.79 9.09
N ALA A 74 -15.63 13.76 9.93
CA ALA A 74 -14.37 14.47 9.81
C ALA A 74 -13.23 13.63 10.41
N PRO A 75 -11.98 13.77 9.91
CA PRO A 75 -10.82 13.19 10.58
C PRO A 75 -10.64 13.81 11.98
N SER A 76 -10.16 13.01 12.91
CA SER A 76 -9.85 13.44 14.29
C SER A 76 -8.35 13.69 14.50
N THR A 77 -7.52 13.36 13.54
CA THR A 77 -6.07 13.46 13.59
C THR A 77 -5.52 14.06 12.30
N HIS A 78 -4.36 14.71 12.39
CA HIS A 78 -3.62 15.29 11.28
C HIS A 78 -2.13 15.04 11.48
N ARG A 79 -1.77 13.75 11.63
CA ARG A 79 -0.41 13.33 11.90
C ARG A 79 0.49 13.57 10.68
N PRO A 80 1.70 14.13 10.86
CA PRO A 80 2.71 14.17 9.82
C PRO A 80 3.22 12.76 9.48
N TYR A 81 3.86 12.61 8.34
CA TYR A 81 4.33 11.31 7.85
C TYR A 81 5.12 10.47 8.88
N PRO A 82 6.10 11.04 9.63
CA PRO A 82 6.84 10.24 10.60
C PRO A 82 5.97 9.64 11.72
N GLU A 83 4.92 10.36 12.13
CA GLU A 83 4.00 9.88 13.17
C GLU A 83 3.06 8.79 12.65
N VAL A 84 2.60 8.89 11.39
CA VAL A 84 1.83 7.81 10.75
C VAL A 84 2.68 6.54 10.64
N VAL A 85 3.96 6.69 10.24
CA VAL A 85 4.91 5.57 10.19
C VAL A 85 5.12 4.96 11.57
N ALA A 86 5.33 5.78 12.60
CA ALA A 86 5.52 5.31 13.97
C ALA A 86 4.29 4.57 14.50
N ALA A 87 3.09 5.11 14.26
CA ALA A 87 1.84 4.47 14.64
C ALA A 87 1.65 3.10 13.97
N TYR A 88 1.95 2.99 12.68
CA TYR A 88 1.86 1.71 11.96
C TYR A 88 2.87 0.69 12.50
N ARG A 89 4.12 1.10 12.71
CA ARG A 89 5.14 0.22 13.30
C ARG A 89 4.77 -0.26 14.70
N ALA A 90 4.19 0.62 15.53
CA ALA A 90 3.68 0.26 16.86
C ALA A 90 2.53 -0.74 16.77
N ALA A 91 1.60 -0.56 15.81
CA ALA A 91 0.50 -1.50 15.60
C ALA A 91 1.02 -2.89 15.19
N LEU A 92 2.02 -2.97 14.30
CA LEU A 92 2.66 -4.24 13.93
C LEU A 92 3.39 -4.88 15.13
N ALA A 93 4.12 -4.09 15.93
CA ALA A 93 4.81 -4.58 17.13
C ALA A 93 3.85 -5.11 18.20
N ALA A 94 2.61 -4.59 18.24
CA ALA A 94 1.53 -5.08 19.09
C ALA A 94 0.81 -6.33 18.54
N GLY A 95 1.32 -6.94 17.45
CA GLY A 95 0.74 -8.14 16.84
C GLY A 95 -0.29 -7.87 15.75
N GLY A 96 -0.39 -6.65 15.26
CA GLY A 96 -1.27 -6.32 14.13
C GLY A 96 -0.88 -7.09 12.86
N THR A 97 -1.87 -7.66 12.18
CA THR A 97 -1.70 -8.43 10.95
C THR A 97 -2.66 -7.93 9.86
N ALA A 98 -2.37 -8.29 8.63
CA ALA A 98 -3.29 -8.03 7.53
C ALA A 98 -4.60 -8.83 7.74
N PRO A 99 -5.78 -8.19 7.66
CA PRO A 99 -7.05 -8.92 7.62
C PRO A 99 -7.10 -9.91 6.45
N ASP A 100 -7.87 -11.00 6.59
CA ASP A 100 -7.95 -12.09 5.61
C ASP A 100 -8.25 -11.62 4.19
N ARG A 101 -9.06 -10.58 4.02
CA ARG A 101 -9.39 -9.99 2.71
C ARG A 101 -8.20 -9.38 1.97
N TYR A 102 -7.08 -9.18 2.65
CA TYR A 102 -5.81 -8.70 2.08
C TYR A 102 -4.72 -9.77 2.08
N VAL A 103 -5.01 -10.96 2.60
CA VAL A 103 -4.09 -12.09 2.53
C VAL A 103 -4.17 -12.67 1.11
N PRO A 104 -3.06 -12.69 0.36
CA PRO A 104 -3.07 -13.23 -1.00
C PRO A 104 -3.22 -14.75 -0.97
N ALA A 105 -3.93 -15.30 -1.97
CA ALA A 105 -3.92 -16.74 -2.19
C ALA A 105 -2.51 -17.21 -2.58
N PRO A 106 -2.09 -18.41 -2.14
CA PRO A 106 -0.84 -19.01 -2.58
C PRO A 106 -0.77 -19.17 -4.10
N ASP A 107 0.41 -18.97 -4.68
CA ASP A 107 0.63 -19.24 -6.09
C ASP A 107 0.71 -20.75 -6.33
N THR A 108 -0.13 -21.24 -7.23
CA THR A 108 -0.21 -22.68 -7.60
C THR A 108 0.51 -22.99 -8.91
N ASP A 109 0.88 -21.97 -9.68
CA ASP A 109 1.54 -22.09 -10.98
C ASP A 109 2.69 -21.06 -11.11
N PRO A 110 3.90 -21.38 -10.61
CA PRO A 110 5.06 -20.49 -10.62
C PRO A 110 5.73 -20.46 -12.00
N THR A 111 5.15 -19.73 -12.94
CA THR A 111 5.66 -19.55 -14.31
C THR A 111 6.05 -18.09 -14.58
N GLU A 112 6.83 -17.85 -15.65
CA GLU A 112 7.13 -16.48 -16.10
C GLU A 112 5.86 -15.71 -16.50
N ALA A 113 4.85 -16.39 -17.04
CA ALA A 113 3.56 -15.80 -17.37
C ALA A 113 2.85 -15.32 -16.07
N THR A 114 2.85 -16.13 -15.02
CA THR A 114 2.29 -15.78 -13.71
C THR A 114 3.06 -14.62 -13.08
N ARG A 115 4.40 -14.64 -13.15
CA ARG A 115 5.24 -13.53 -12.68
C ARG A 115 4.90 -12.21 -13.40
N THR A 116 4.81 -12.24 -14.72
CA THR A 116 4.41 -11.07 -15.51
C THR A 116 3.03 -10.57 -15.09
N ALA A 117 2.05 -11.45 -14.91
CA ALA A 117 0.71 -11.08 -14.46
C ALA A 117 0.70 -10.42 -13.07
N VAL A 118 1.54 -10.88 -12.14
CA VAL A 118 1.70 -10.29 -10.80
C VAL A 118 2.30 -8.89 -10.89
N LEU A 119 3.39 -8.72 -11.65
CA LEU A 119 4.06 -7.42 -11.84
C LEU A 119 3.12 -6.40 -12.51
N ASP A 120 2.43 -6.82 -13.57
CA ASP A 120 1.45 -5.98 -14.27
C ASP A 120 0.26 -5.61 -13.38
N GLY A 121 -0.20 -6.54 -12.56
CA GLY A 121 -1.28 -6.29 -11.59
C GLY A 121 -0.90 -5.22 -10.59
N TYR A 122 0.30 -5.31 -10.03
CA TYR A 122 0.84 -4.31 -9.10
C TYR A 122 1.03 -2.96 -9.79
N ALA A 123 1.64 -2.92 -10.97
CA ALA A 123 1.87 -1.68 -11.72
C ALA A 123 0.56 -0.95 -12.02
N ARG A 124 -0.45 -1.67 -12.54
CA ARG A 124 -1.78 -1.09 -12.81
C ARG A 124 -2.46 -0.62 -11.52
N GLY A 125 -2.33 -1.35 -10.40
CA GLY A 125 -2.87 -0.95 -9.10
C GLY A 125 -2.24 0.33 -8.58
N ALA A 126 -0.92 0.44 -8.64
CA ALA A 126 -0.16 1.62 -8.22
C ALA A 126 -0.47 2.85 -9.10
N GLU A 127 -0.61 2.67 -10.40
CA GLU A 127 -0.99 3.75 -11.32
C GLU A 127 -2.43 4.23 -11.06
N ALA A 128 -3.39 3.33 -10.89
CA ALA A 128 -4.77 3.66 -10.58
C ALA A 128 -4.88 4.42 -9.25
N LEU A 129 -4.11 4.02 -8.23
CA LEU A 129 -4.02 4.70 -6.95
C LEU A 129 -3.49 6.13 -7.10
N ARG A 130 -2.35 6.31 -7.80
CA ARG A 130 -1.79 7.65 -8.06
C ARG A 130 -2.76 8.54 -8.83
N ALA A 131 -3.41 8.00 -9.87
CA ALA A 131 -4.42 8.73 -10.64
C ALA A 131 -5.63 9.12 -9.77
N ALA A 132 -6.07 8.26 -8.85
CA ALA A 132 -7.15 8.59 -7.93
C ALA A 132 -6.75 9.69 -6.95
N LEU A 133 -5.56 9.60 -6.34
CA LEU A 133 -5.04 10.60 -5.39
C LEU A 133 -4.79 11.95 -6.07
N ALA A 134 -4.30 11.96 -7.31
CA ALA A 134 -4.04 13.18 -8.07
C ALA A 134 -5.29 14.04 -8.31
N ARG A 135 -6.49 13.42 -8.34
CA ARG A 135 -7.78 14.14 -8.47
C ARG A 135 -8.23 14.85 -7.20
N TRP A 136 -7.57 14.60 -6.07
CA TRP A 136 -7.92 15.25 -4.81
C TRP A 136 -7.22 16.61 -4.70
N PRO A 137 -7.95 17.71 -4.43
CA PRO A 137 -7.32 18.96 -4.01
C PRO A 137 -6.54 18.74 -2.73
N ASP A 138 -5.35 19.32 -2.62
CA ASP A 138 -4.48 19.11 -1.45
C ASP A 138 -5.19 19.45 -0.13
N ALA A 139 -5.90 20.59 -0.08
CA ALA A 139 -6.68 20.99 1.09
C ALA A 139 -7.83 20.04 1.47
N ALA A 140 -8.33 19.23 0.53
CA ALA A 140 -9.40 18.26 0.81
C ALA A 140 -8.87 16.99 1.49
N LEU A 141 -7.57 16.72 1.41
CA LEU A 141 -6.94 15.56 2.03
C LEU A 141 -7.06 15.57 3.55
N ASP A 142 -7.12 16.74 4.15
CA ASP A 142 -7.19 16.92 5.61
C ASP A 142 -8.62 17.01 6.14
N THR A 143 -9.62 17.11 5.25
CA THR A 143 -11.01 17.34 5.66
C THR A 143 -11.90 16.10 5.49
N HIS A 144 -11.40 15.03 4.89
CA HIS A 144 -12.13 13.79 4.66
C HIS A 144 -11.38 12.61 5.28
N ALA A 145 -12.12 11.61 5.74
CA ALA A 145 -11.57 10.44 6.40
C ALA A 145 -11.98 9.14 5.71
N LEU A 146 -11.12 8.13 5.86
CA LEU A 146 -11.34 6.74 5.47
C LEU A 146 -10.93 5.80 6.61
N PRO A 147 -11.62 4.66 6.79
CA PRO A 147 -11.25 3.69 7.80
C PRO A 147 -10.01 2.91 7.39
N HIS A 148 -9.18 2.58 8.39
CA HIS A 148 -8.03 1.70 8.27
C HIS A 148 -8.04 0.67 9.41
N ASP A 149 -7.80 -0.61 9.10
CA ASP A 149 -8.00 -1.72 10.04
C ASP A 149 -7.12 -1.63 11.29
N LEU A 150 -5.86 -1.24 11.14
CA LEU A 150 -4.92 -1.16 12.27
C LEU A 150 -4.81 0.24 12.89
N LEU A 151 -5.09 1.29 12.12
CA LEU A 151 -4.86 2.68 12.54
C LEU A 151 -6.16 3.44 12.83
N GLY A 152 -7.30 2.76 12.70
CA GLY A 152 -8.60 3.38 12.88
C GLY A 152 -8.96 4.32 11.72
N ARG A 153 -9.58 5.45 12.04
CA ARG A 153 -10.01 6.41 11.03
C ARG A 153 -8.88 7.40 10.72
N LEU A 154 -8.40 7.39 9.48
CA LEU A 154 -7.33 8.26 8.99
C LEU A 154 -7.89 9.41 8.14
N SER A 155 -7.28 10.59 8.17
CA SER A 155 -7.48 11.55 7.10
C SER A 155 -7.00 10.96 5.77
N VAL A 156 -7.51 11.47 4.64
CA VAL A 156 -7.04 11.01 3.32
C VAL A 156 -5.54 11.26 3.17
N ARG A 157 -5.00 12.35 3.75
CA ARG A 157 -3.56 12.62 3.79
C ARG A 157 -2.80 11.55 4.58
N GLU A 158 -3.26 11.22 5.79
CA GLU A 158 -2.64 10.16 6.60
C GLU A 158 -2.70 8.81 5.90
N LEU A 159 -3.82 8.50 5.21
CA LEU A 159 -3.95 7.27 4.43
C LEU A 159 -2.97 7.25 3.25
N ALA A 160 -2.75 8.39 2.58
CA ALA A 160 -1.75 8.52 1.51
C ALA A 160 -0.32 8.32 2.05
N TYR A 161 -0.01 8.88 3.22
CA TYR A 161 1.26 8.68 3.92
C TYR A 161 1.46 7.22 4.33
N PHE A 162 0.42 6.60 4.89
CA PHE A 162 0.43 5.18 5.21
C PHE A 162 0.73 4.33 3.97
N THR A 163 0.02 4.58 2.87
CA THR A 163 0.17 3.79 1.63
C THR A 163 1.59 3.89 1.07
N LEU A 164 2.18 5.09 1.05
CA LEU A 164 3.57 5.29 0.66
C LEU A 164 4.53 4.46 1.53
N TYR A 165 4.39 4.54 2.86
CA TYR A 165 5.25 3.76 3.75
C TYR A 165 4.99 2.25 3.64
N HIS A 166 3.76 1.84 3.38
CA HIS A 166 3.36 0.44 3.30
C HIS A 166 4.05 -0.28 2.13
N ASP A 167 4.12 0.35 0.97
CA ASP A 167 4.85 -0.17 -0.20
C ASP A 167 6.34 -0.34 0.12
N LEU A 168 6.96 0.69 0.68
CA LEU A 168 8.36 0.66 1.10
C LEU A 168 8.62 -0.38 2.22
N HIS A 169 7.69 -0.52 3.19
CA HIS A 169 7.78 -1.50 4.26
C HIS A 169 7.86 -2.92 3.69
N HIS A 170 6.95 -3.27 2.78
CA HIS A 170 6.94 -4.59 2.16
C HIS A 170 8.18 -4.87 1.32
N LEU A 171 8.67 -3.90 0.56
CA LEU A 171 9.92 -4.03 -0.19
C LEU A 171 11.10 -4.35 0.74
N ARG A 172 11.24 -3.60 1.83
CA ARG A 172 12.31 -3.82 2.83
C ARG A 172 12.20 -5.19 3.51
N VAL A 173 10.99 -5.64 3.80
CA VAL A 173 10.76 -6.98 4.38
C VAL A 173 11.27 -8.07 3.44
N VAL A 174 10.97 -7.96 2.13
CA VAL A 174 11.43 -8.93 1.14
C VAL A 174 12.95 -8.85 0.95
N GLN A 175 13.52 -7.64 0.84
CA GLN A 175 14.98 -7.45 0.70
C GLN A 175 15.78 -7.97 1.90
N ALA A 176 15.21 -7.91 3.10
CA ALA A 176 15.87 -8.41 4.31
C ALA A 176 15.76 -9.93 4.48
N ALA A 177 14.88 -10.60 3.73
CA ALA A 177 14.60 -12.03 3.86
C ALA A 177 15.27 -12.89 2.77
N LEU A 178 15.81 -12.28 1.73
CA LEU A 178 16.52 -12.92 0.61
C LEU A 178 17.99 -12.52 0.57
#